data_bc2e3b57bc210c54c5e4a977073af0cb
#
_entry.id   bc2e3b57bc210c54c5e4a977073af0cb
#
_cell.length_a   1.000
_cell.length_b   1.000
_cell.length_c   1.000
_cell.angle_alpha   90.00
_cell.angle_beta   90.00
_cell.angle_gamma   90.00
#
_symmetry.space_group_name_H-M   'P 1'
#
loop_
_entity.id
_entity.type
_entity.pdbx_description
1 polymer ?
#
loop_
_entity_poly.entity_id
_entity_poly.type
_entity_poly.pdbx_seq_one_letter_code
_entity_poly.pdbx_strand_id
1 'polypeptide(L)'
;MKRVIISILTAGTAVLLTSCATKDHAQTAAGEDYYDHYVSPTAPDGAPAPAAPADDPWPMTFSDGGTSYTIFEPQCDSWDGHQLAARSAVAVQPAGQAQPTYGVMAFNAITLVDKTTRTAALADFKLTSADFPSARDQTQNYVVALVLHFSKGAPALPLDQLEGSLTFAEAPKAEQLDNTPPKIIVATRPAVLVSIDGPPAWRPVPGTDLARAINTRMLLLKDAAGHFYLHLFDGYLTASVLDGPWQVASHLPAGIAAAEKQATDAGQVDLMPGAPDPVTHKMPSLSSSPVPDVFVAMTPSELIAFSGQPDYASIPGTDLLYAVNTSGNVFKSVTDQQSYILISGRWYRAPSLNGPWQFVPGTQLPHDFANIPDDSPKENVKASVPGTPQAEEALIANSIPQSTAVPRTSQMPAPQMDGSVQLAPIAGTPLQYVVNSATPIIEQDPHSWYACQDGVWYAADSVNGPWTVATSIPPVIYTIPPDSPLHYLTYVQVYGSTPDVVYEGYTPGYLGTEVSDDGTVVYGTGYYYTPWIGTVWYGPPVTWGWGFDNCWTPWWGWGFNCGFGWGWGWGWGSWGWYPPYPWWGGYRGWHDRDGDHWRHGDRGVWANTGADC
;
A
#
# COMPACT_ATOMS: atom_id res chain seq x y z
N MET A 1 43.78 16.32 41.81
CA MET A 1 44.58 15.46 42.70
C MET A 1 43.95 14.08 42.75
N LYS A 2 44.84 13.05 42.54
CA LYS A 2 44.64 11.58 42.72
C LYS A 2 43.53 10.94 41.83
N ARG A 3 43.78 10.33 40.69
CA ARG A 3 44.50 9.05 40.38
C ARG A 3 44.28 7.93 41.40
N VAL A 4 43.56 6.85 41.00
CA VAL A 4 44.02 5.47 41.14
C VAL A 4 43.40 4.61 40.02
N ILE A 5 44.27 3.94 39.37
CA ILE A 5 44.26 2.89 38.37
C ILE A 5 44.28 1.54 39.12
N ILE A 6 43.78 0.48 38.53
CA ILE A 6 44.21 -0.94 38.59
C ILE A 6 43.10 -1.76 37.90
N SER A 7 43.24 -2.28 36.70
CA SER A 7 44.09 -3.32 36.07
C SER A 7 43.74 -4.77 36.41
N ILE A 8 43.29 -5.49 35.37
CA ILE A 8 43.75 -6.79 34.85
C ILE A 8 43.38 -8.06 35.63
N LEU A 9 42.75 -9.03 34.97
CA LEU A 9 43.26 -10.34 34.57
C LEU A 9 42.17 -11.19 33.88
N THR A 10 42.33 -11.50 32.66
CA THR A 10 42.58 -12.66 31.81
C THR A 10 42.39 -14.07 32.40
N ALA A 11 41.64 -14.91 31.68
CA ALA A 11 41.84 -16.32 31.30
C ALA A 11 40.50 -16.82 30.70
N GLY A 12 40.33 -17.26 29.53
CA GLY A 12 41.09 -18.12 28.66
C GLY A 12 40.81 -19.59 28.92
N THR A 13 39.82 -20.20 28.25
CA THR A 13 39.96 -21.59 27.82
C THR A 13 38.88 -21.94 26.78
N ALA A 14 39.32 -22.36 25.61
CA ALA A 14 38.56 -23.06 24.59
C ALA A 14 38.57 -24.56 24.90
N VAL A 15 37.46 -25.25 24.67
CA VAL A 15 37.46 -26.71 24.38
C VAL A 15 36.37 -27.04 23.38
N LEU A 16 36.80 -27.85 22.47
CA LEU A 16 36.16 -28.39 21.26
C LEU A 16 35.12 -29.50 21.57
N LEU A 17 34.18 -29.61 20.62
CA LEU A 17 33.57 -30.81 20.00
C LEU A 17 32.95 -31.89 20.94
N THR A 18 31.69 -32.20 20.68
CA THR A 18 31.30 -33.43 19.95
C THR A 18 29.78 -33.53 19.79
N SER A 19 29.42 -34.02 18.64
CA SER A 19 28.09 -34.46 18.20
C SER A 19 27.49 -35.54 19.10
N CYS A 20 26.16 -35.57 19.25
CA CYS A 20 25.34 -36.77 19.00
C CYS A 20 23.84 -36.43 19.10
N ALA A 21 23.13 -36.98 18.17
CA ALA A 21 21.68 -36.97 18.03
C ALA A 21 20.96 -37.71 19.16
N THR A 22 19.76 -37.30 19.53
CA THR A 22 18.55 -38.13 19.55
C THR A 22 17.33 -37.34 20.06
N LYS A 23 16.30 -37.33 19.23
CA LYS A 23 14.86 -37.59 19.45
C LYS A 23 14.04 -36.82 20.50
N ASP A 24 12.97 -36.26 19.92
CA ASP A 24 11.60 -36.17 20.38
C ASP A 24 11.29 -35.34 21.64
N HIS A 25 10.69 -34.18 21.37
CA HIS A 25 9.31 -33.96 21.80
C HIS A 25 8.72 -32.75 21.04
N ALA A 26 7.63 -33.07 20.37
CA ALA A 26 6.75 -32.11 19.72
C ALA A 26 6.20 -31.12 20.75
N GLN A 27 6.37 -29.84 20.48
CA GLN A 27 5.47 -28.84 21.03
C GLN A 27 5.16 -27.86 19.90
N THR A 28 3.93 -27.89 19.50
CA THR A 28 3.22 -27.13 18.50
C THR A 28 3.41 -25.63 18.74
N ALA A 29 4.19 -24.98 17.89
CA ALA A 29 4.03 -23.57 17.62
C ALA A 29 3.14 -23.46 16.38
N ALA A 30 1.85 -23.29 16.60
CA ALA A 30 0.91 -22.87 15.56
C ALA A 30 1.15 -21.39 15.31
N GLY A 31 1.69 -21.04 14.14
CA GLY A 31 1.83 -19.63 13.75
C GLY A 31 2.74 -19.31 12.58
N GLU A 32 3.56 -20.22 12.11
CA GLU A 32 4.57 -19.89 11.08
C GLU A 32 4.39 -20.59 9.72
N ASP A 33 3.43 -21.48 9.54
CA ASP A 33 3.36 -22.34 8.34
C ASP A 33 2.32 -21.91 7.29
N TYR A 34 1.80 -20.69 7.32
CA TYR A 34 0.78 -20.28 6.33
C TYR A 34 1.35 -19.65 5.04
N TYR A 35 2.66 -19.46 4.96
CA TYR A 35 3.30 -18.83 3.80
C TYR A 35 4.09 -19.78 2.89
N ASP A 36 4.18 -21.08 3.23
CA ASP A 36 5.12 -22.00 2.56
C ASP A 36 4.47 -23.00 1.58
N HIS A 37 3.23 -22.79 1.15
CA HIS A 37 2.53 -23.66 0.20
C HIS A 37 2.13 -22.99 -1.12
N TYR A 38 2.93 -22.06 -1.62
CA TYR A 38 2.88 -21.74 -3.06
C TYR A 38 4.07 -22.40 -3.74
N VAL A 39 3.88 -23.66 -4.12
CA VAL A 39 4.78 -24.33 -5.07
C VAL A 39 4.54 -23.66 -6.42
N SER A 40 5.47 -22.83 -6.86
CA SER A 40 5.56 -22.43 -8.26
C SER A 40 5.45 -23.70 -9.11
N PRO A 41 4.66 -23.72 -10.19
CA PRO A 41 4.65 -24.83 -11.08
C PRO A 41 6.07 -25.03 -11.62
N THR A 42 6.72 -26.12 -11.23
CA THR A 42 7.99 -26.54 -11.80
C THR A 42 7.81 -26.71 -13.30
N ALA A 43 8.57 -25.96 -14.05
CA ALA A 43 8.70 -26.17 -15.48
C ALA A 43 9.07 -27.64 -15.76
N PRO A 44 8.58 -28.25 -16.84
CA PRO A 44 8.93 -29.63 -17.16
C PRO A 44 10.44 -29.78 -17.32
N ASP A 45 11.00 -30.78 -16.62
CA ASP A 45 12.41 -31.14 -16.68
C ASP A 45 12.85 -31.33 -18.14
N GLY A 46 13.79 -30.48 -18.59
CA GLY A 46 14.51 -30.69 -19.82
C GLY A 46 14.60 -29.54 -20.82
N ALA A 47 13.94 -28.40 -20.61
CA ALA A 47 14.22 -27.21 -21.40
C ALA A 47 15.43 -26.46 -20.81
N PRO A 48 16.42 -26.03 -21.63
CA PRO A 48 17.45 -25.12 -21.14
C PRO A 48 16.73 -23.88 -20.59
N ALA A 49 17.08 -23.46 -19.37
CA ALA A 49 16.59 -22.21 -18.81
C ALA A 49 16.81 -21.09 -19.86
N PRO A 50 15.80 -20.26 -20.15
CA PRO A 50 16.02 -19.10 -21.01
C PRO A 50 17.19 -18.30 -20.45
N ALA A 51 18.07 -17.83 -21.34
CA ALA A 51 19.17 -16.96 -20.95
C ALA A 51 18.59 -15.82 -20.12
N ALA A 52 19.19 -15.56 -18.97
CA ALA A 52 18.77 -14.44 -18.14
C ALA A 52 18.70 -13.19 -19.02
N PRO A 53 17.62 -12.38 -18.92
CA PRO A 53 17.54 -11.12 -19.63
C PRO A 53 18.80 -10.32 -19.37
N ALA A 54 19.23 -9.49 -20.33
CA ALA A 54 20.31 -8.55 -20.11
C ALA A 54 19.99 -7.78 -18.81
N ASP A 55 20.86 -7.91 -17.81
CA ASP A 55 20.63 -7.40 -16.46
C ASP A 55 20.18 -5.94 -16.56
N ASP A 56 18.95 -5.67 -16.08
CA ASP A 56 18.52 -4.30 -15.86
C ASP A 56 19.44 -3.69 -14.80
N PRO A 57 20.22 -2.63 -15.09
CA PRO A 57 21.16 -2.07 -14.14
C PRO A 57 20.49 -1.36 -12.96
N TRP A 58 19.17 -1.18 -13.00
CA TRP A 58 18.42 -0.39 -12.03
C TRP A 58 17.63 -1.26 -11.04
N PRO A 59 17.51 -0.82 -9.75
CA PRO A 59 18.22 0.32 -9.16
C PRO A 59 19.70 0.05 -8.92
N MET A 60 20.54 1.05 -9.19
CA MET A 60 21.97 0.97 -8.90
C MET A 60 22.26 1.34 -7.45
N THR A 61 23.15 0.60 -6.81
CA THR A 61 23.60 0.91 -5.44
C THR A 61 25.11 1.11 -5.39
N PHE A 62 25.55 2.09 -4.61
CA PHE A 62 26.96 2.26 -4.25
C PHE A 62 27.08 2.84 -2.85
N SER A 63 28.29 2.80 -2.28
CA SER A 63 28.56 3.40 -0.96
C SER A 63 29.74 4.36 -1.04
N ASP A 64 29.63 5.49 -0.36
CA ASP A 64 30.69 6.46 -0.18
C ASP A 64 30.71 6.96 1.28
N GLY A 65 31.89 6.95 1.92
CA GLY A 65 32.05 7.46 3.30
C GLY A 65 31.13 6.81 4.34
N GLY A 66 30.63 5.56 4.13
CA GLY A 66 29.70 4.89 5.02
C GLY A 66 28.23 5.24 4.75
N THR A 67 27.95 6.06 3.75
CA THR A 67 26.61 6.38 3.26
C THR A 67 26.29 5.49 2.06
N SER A 68 25.11 4.85 2.04
CA SER A 68 24.60 4.08 0.92
C SER A 68 23.76 4.97 0.01
N TYR A 69 23.94 4.81 -1.29
CA TYR A 69 23.20 5.52 -2.33
C TYR A 69 22.49 4.48 -3.20
N THR A 70 21.20 4.68 -3.43
CA THR A 70 20.41 3.90 -4.39
C THR A 70 19.88 4.86 -5.45
N ILE A 71 20.25 4.65 -6.70
CA ILE A 71 19.81 5.45 -7.83
C ILE A 71 18.79 4.63 -8.60
N PHE A 72 17.61 5.18 -8.74
CA PHE A 72 16.51 4.53 -9.44
C PHE A 72 16.56 4.80 -10.95
N GLU A 73 15.79 4.05 -11.71
CA GLU A 73 15.72 4.15 -13.15
C GLU A 73 15.50 5.58 -13.62
N PRO A 74 16.31 6.09 -14.58
CA PRO A 74 16.14 7.43 -15.11
C PRO A 74 14.84 7.59 -15.89
N GLN A 75 14.15 8.70 -15.63
CA GLN A 75 13.03 9.16 -16.43
C GLN A 75 13.56 10.16 -17.47
N CYS A 76 13.30 9.87 -18.74
CA CYS A 76 13.76 10.71 -19.83
C CYS A 76 12.88 11.96 -19.98
N ASP A 77 13.46 13.15 -19.83
CA ASP A 77 12.78 14.42 -20.10
C ASP A 77 12.82 14.77 -21.60
N SER A 78 13.94 14.49 -22.25
CA SER A 78 14.11 14.66 -23.69
C SER A 78 15.29 13.87 -24.22
N TRP A 79 15.16 13.39 -25.45
CA TRP A 79 16.25 12.70 -26.18
C TRP A 79 16.09 12.88 -27.68
N ASP A 80 17.16 13.28 -28.36
CA ASP A 80 17.18 13.48 -29.81
C ASP A 80 17.97 12.40 -30.58
N GLY A 81 18.26 11.29 -29.91
CA GLY A 81 19.10 10.21 -30.42
C GLY A 81 20.59 10.38 -30.10
N HIS A 82 20.98 11.52 -29.56
CA HIS A 82 22.36 11.84 -29.21
C HIS A 82 22.48 12.54 -27.85
N GLN A 83 21.67 13.56 -27.59
CA GLN A 83 21.65 14.29 -26.32
C GLN A 83 20.46 13.82 -25.49
N LEU A 84 20.74 13.42 -24.26
CA LEU A 84 19.78 12.97 -23.27
C LEU A 84 19.72 14.00 -22.14
N ALA A 85 18.49 14.43 -21.78
CA ALA A 85 18.19 15.06 -20.50
C ALA A 85 17.26 14.13 -19.74
N ALA A 86 17.62 13.81 -18.50
CA ALA A 86 16.85 12.87 -17.69
C ALA A 86 16.92 13.20 -16.20
N ARG A 87 15.98 12.64 -15.43
CA ARG A 87 15.92 12.71 -13.97
C ARG A 87 15.93 11.31 -13.39
N SER A 88 16.57 11.15 -12.22
CA SER A 88 16.49 9.94 -11.41
C SER A 88 16.17 10.29 -9.98
N ALA A 89 15.30 9.52 -9.36
CA ALA A 89 15.20 9.52 -7.90
C ALA A 89 16.44 8.89 -7.28
N VAL A 90 16.82 9.38 -6.12
CA VAL A 90 17.99 8.91 -5.36
C VAL A 90 17.59 8.75 -3.90
N ALA A 91 17.79 7.54 -3.35
CA ALA A 91 17.70 7.31 -1.92
C ALA A 91 19.10 7.33 -1.31
N VAL A 92 19.29 8.11 -0.27
CA VAL A 92 20.56 8.24 0.46
C VAL A 92 20.37 7.81 1.90
N GLN A 93 21.13 6.82 2.34
CA GLN A 93 21.05 6.29 3.69
C GLN A 93 22.42 6.37 4.40
N PRO A 94 22.64 7.39 5.24
CA PRO A 94 23.83 7.49 6.08
C PRO A 94 23.94 6.33 7.07
N ALA A 95 25.16 5.93 7.42
CA ALA A 95 25.39 4.89 8.41
C ALA A 95 24.73 5.24 9.75
N GLY A 96 24.00 4.28 10.32
CA GLY A 96 23.28 4.45 11.59
C GLY A 96 21.91 5.13 11.47
N GLN A 97 21.50 5.52 10.28
CA GLN A 97 20.12 5.94 10.05
C GLN A 97 19.29 4.72 9.61
N ALA A 98 18.09 4.59 10.21
CA ALA A 98 17.22 3.46 9.92
C ALA A 98 16.51 3.60 8.55
N GLN A 99 16.34 4.84 8.07
CA GLN A 99 15.64 5.15 6.82
C GLN A 99 16.50 5.99 5.89
N PRO A 100 16.36 5.83 4.56
CA PRO A 100 16.96 6.71 3.60
C PRO A 100 16.23 8.06 3.53
N THR A 101 16.93 9.08 3.05
CA THR A 101 16.37 10.34 2.58
C THR A 101 16.22 10.26 1.07
N TYR A 102 15.08 10.66 0.53
CA TYR A 102 14.86 10.71 -0.92
C TYR A 102 15.15 12.08 -1.49
N GLY A 103 15.68 12.08 -2.69
CA GLY A 103 15.89 13.26 -3.49
C GLY A 103 15.77 12.95 -4.98
N VAL A 104 15.86 13.96 -5.79
CA VAL A 104 15.90 13.86 -7.25
C VAL A 104 17.18 14.47 -7.77
N MET A 105 17.82 13.81 -8.73
CA MET A 105 18.91 14.36 -9.52
C MET A 105 18.48 14.54 -10.97
N ALA A 106 18.84 15.64 -11.60
CA ALA A 106 18.72 15.84 -13.03
C ALA A 106 20.11 15.86 -13.68
N PHE A 107 20.21 15.30 -14.86
CA PHE A 107 21.47 15.20 -15.57
C PHE A 107 21.29 15.28 -17.09
N ASN A 108 22.36 15.69 -17.76
CA ASN A 108 22.50 15.58 -19.19
C ASN A 108 23.61 14.60 -19.51
N ALA A 109 23.47 13.88 -20.62
CA ALA A 109 24.50 12.99 -21.13
C ALA A 109 24.48 12.94 -22.67
N ILE A 110 25.60 12.51 -23.24
CA ILE A 110 25.66 12.11 -24.64
C ILE A 110 25.41 10.61 -24.70
N THR A 111 24.52 10.16 -25.56
CA THR A 111 24.24 8.75 -25.77
C THR A 111 25.03 8.21 -26.95
N LEU A 112 25.74 7.12 -26.72
CA LEU A 112 26.41 6.33 -27.76
C LEU A 112 25.57 5.06 -28.00
N VAL A 113 24.74 5.13 -29.04
CA VAL A 113 23.76 4.09 -29.35
C VAL A 113 24.40 2.94 -30.12
N ASP A 114 24.35 1.73 -29.58
CA ASP A 114 24.63 0.48 -30.30
C ASP A 114 23.28 -0.19 -30.67
N LYS A 115 22.96 -0.11 -31.97
CA LYS A 115 21.73 -0.72 -32.51
C LYS A 115 21.77 -2.25 -32.55
N THR A 116 22.97 -2.85 -32.46
CA THR A 116 23.14 -4.31 -32.50
C THR A 116 22.80 -4.91 -31.14
N THR A 117 23.31 -4.32 -30.07
CA THR A 117 23.02 -4.71 -28.68
C THR A 117 21.80 -3.99 -28.10
N ARG A 118 21.20 -3.03 -28.84
CA ARG A 118 20.11 -2.16 -28.40
C ARG A 118 20.39 -1.50 -27.04
N THR A 119 21.57 -0.91 -26.92
CA THR A 119 22.01 -0.18 -25.73
C THR A 119 22.44 1.24 -26.07
N ALA A 120 22.28 2.16 -25.13
CA ALA A 120 22.78 3.53 -25.19
C ALA A 120 23.76 3.76 -24.04
N ALA A 121 25.05 3.74 -24.33
CA ALA A 121 26.06 4.08 -23.33
C ALA A 121 26.03 5.59 -23.06
N LEU A 122 26.09 5.97 -21.77
CA LEU A 122 26.10 7.37 -21.35
C LEU A 122 27.53 7.90 -21.33
N ALA A 123 27.84 8.86 -22.17
CA ALA A 123 29.07 9.61 -22.21
C ALA A 123 28.84 11.07 -21.80
N ASP A 124 29.90 11.75 -21.38
CA ASP A 124 29.85 13.16 -20.95
C ASP A 124 28.72 13.47 -19.95
N PHE A 125 28.56 12.56 -18.97
CA PHE A 125 27.55 12.71 -17.92
C PHE A 125 27.77 13.98 -17.11
N LYS A 126 26.73 14.82 -17.02
CA LYS A 126 26.75 16.08 -16.26
C LYS A 126 25.52 16.18 -15.38
N LEU A 127 25.73 16.13 -14.09
CA LEU A 127 24.69 16.45 -13.11
C LEU A 127 24.34 17.94 -13.25
N THR A 128 23.09 18.25 -13.55
CA THR A 128 22.60 19.62 -13.72
C THR A 128 21.97 20.18 -12.46
N SER A 129 21.29 19.35 -11.69
CA SER A 129 20.76 19.70 -10.37
C SER A 129 20.58 18.47 -9.51
N ALA A 130 20.51 18.67 -8.20
CA ALA A 130 20.03 17.68 -7.24
C ALA A 130 19.31 18.40 -6.10
N ASP A 131 18.22 17.82 -5.65
CA ASP A 131 17.43 18.32 -4.53
C ASP A 131 17.10 17.18 -3.57
N PHE A 132 17.35 17.42 -2.29
CA PHE A 132 17.04 16.51 -1.18
C PHE A 132 16.26 17.30 -0.13
N PRO A 133 14.93 17.33 -0.23
CA PRO A 133 14.08 18.28 0.52
C PRO A 133 14.29 18.24 2.03
N SER A 134 14.42 17.06 2.63
CA SER A 134 14.61 16.88 4.07
C SER A 134 16.07 16.93 4.52
N ALA A 135 17.04 17.02 3.59
CA ALA A 135 18.47 17.06 3.89
C ALA A 135 19.19 18.14 3.07
N ARG A 136 18.58 19.32 2.95
CA ARG A 136 19.10 20.43 2.16
C ARG A 136 20.50 20.87 2.54
N ASP A 137 20.85 20.77 3.82
CA ASP A 137 22.19 21.04 4.36
C ASP A 137 23.23 20.01 3.92
N GLN A 138 22.84 18.80 3.56
CA GLN A 138 23.70 17.71 3.10
C GLN A 138 23.73 17.57 1.57
N THR A 139 22.86 18.26 0.84
CA THR A 139 22.73 18.16 -0.61
C THR A 139 24.08 18.27 -1.32
N GLN A 140 24.93 19.21 -0.92
CA GLN A 140 26.25 19.39 -1.52
C GLN A 140 27.16 18.17 -1.33
N ASN A 141 27.11 17.50 -0.19
CA ASN A 141 27.91 16.30 0.08
C ASN A 141 27.42 15.14 -0.80
N TYR A 142 26.10 15.01 -0.93
CA TYR A 142 25.49 13.98 -1.79
C TYR A 142 25.80 14.21 -3.27
N VAL A 143 25.73 15.46 -3.73
CA VAL A 143 26.15 15.84 -5.10
C VAL A 143 27.59 15.44 -5.39
N VAL A 144 28.52 15.71 -4.47
CA VAL A 144 29.93 15.34 -4.65
C VAL A 144 30.08 13.83 -4.80
N ALA A 145 29.42 13.03 -3.95
CA ALA A 145 29.47 11.57 -4.03
C ALA A 145 28.90 11.04 -5.36
N LEU A 146 27.76 11.58 -5.80
CA LEU A 146 27.12 11.22 -7.07
C LEU A 146 28.04 11.56 -8.27
N VAL A 147 28.58 12.79 -8.32
CA VAL A 147 29.50 13.20 -9.39
C VAL A 147 30.75 12.32 -9.41
N LEU A 148 31.34 12.00 -8.25
CA LEU A 148 32.50 11.10 -8.16
C LEU A 148 32.16 9.69 -8.60
N HIS A 149 30.95 9.20 -8.32
CA HIS A 149 30.51 7.89 -8.76
C HIS A 149 30.42 7.84 -10.30
N PHE A 150 29.66 8.75 -10.89
CA PHE A 150 29.44 8.79 -12.35
C PHE A 150 30.68 9.21 -13.15
N SER A 151 31.67 9.87 -12.54
CA SER A 151 32.95 10.14 -13.19
C SER A 151 33.75 8.87 -13.52
N LYS A 152 33.43 7.75 -12.87
CA LYS A 152 34.04 6.44 -13.13
C LYS A 152 33.38 5.69 -14.28
N GLY A 153 32.27 6.19 -14.79
CA GLY A 153 31.44 5.64 -15.86
C GLY A 153 29.98 5.52 -15.41
N ALA A 154 29.06 5.70 -16.34
CA ALA A 154 27.65 5.43 -16.16
C ALA A 154 27.28 4.11 -16.86
N PRO A 155 26.28 3.36 -16.39
CA PRO A 155 25.83 2.16 -17.08
C PRO A 155 25.22 2.51 -18.44
N ALA A 156 25.24 1.54 -19.35
CA ALA A 156 24.46 1.65 -20.57
C ALA A 156 22.98 1.46 -20.26
N LEU A 157 22.14 2.29 -20.87
CA LEU A 157 20.68 2.16 -20.77
C LEU A 157 20.18 1.24 -21.89
N PRO A 158 19.17 0.40 -21.65
CA PRO A 158 18.45 -0.27 -22.72
C PRO A 158 17.81 0.78 -23.65
N LEU A 159 18.07 0.68 -24.95
CA LEU A 159 17.55 1.66 -25.92
C LEU A 159 16.03 1.69 -25.94
N ASP A 160 15.40 0.53 -25.77
CA ASP A 160 13.96 0.38 -25.76
C ASP A 160 13.30 1.08 -24.55
N GLN A 161 13.94 1.01 -23.38
CA GLN A 161 13.48 1.76 -22.19
C GLN A 161 13.59 3.27 -22.42
N LEU A 162 14.67 3.72 -23.02
CA LEU A 162 14.86 5.13 -23.32
C LEU A 162 13.80 5.66 -24.31
N GLU A 163 13.51 4.90 -25.37
CA GLU A 163 12.46 5.21 -26.36
C GLU A 163 11.06 5.17 -25.71
N GLY A 164 10.79 4.19 -24.86
CA GLY A 164 9.52 4.04 -24.15
C GLY A 164 9.26 5.16 -23.14
N SER A 165 10.25 5.56 -22.38
CA SER A 165 10.10 6.62 -21.38
C SER A 165 9.75 7.98 -21.99
N LEU A 166 10.16 8.26 -23.23
CA LEU A 166 9.74 9.46 -23.98
C LEU A 166 8.25 9.44 -24.33
N THR A 167 7.74 8.28 -24.75
CA THR A 167 6.32 8.14 -25.13
C THR A 167 5.42 8.37 -23.92
N PHE A 168 5.89 8.02 -22.74
CA PHE A 168 5.13 8.18 -21.48
C PHE A 168 5.08 9.64 -20.99
N ALA A 169 6.14 10.41 -21.18
CA ALA A 169 6.18 11.82 -20.75
C ALA A 169 5.06 12.67 -21.43
N GLU A 170 4.47 12.16 -22.50
CA GLU A 170 3.37 12.81 -23.25
C GLU A 170 1.96 12.33 -22.82
N ALA A 171 1.83 11.39 -21.86
CA ALA A 171 0.53 10.88 -21.45
C ALA A 171 -0.33 11.96 -20.74
N PRO A 172 -1.65 11.99 -21.00
CA PRO A 172 -2.54 12.96 -20.35
C PRO A 172 -2.55 12.78 -18.83
N LYS A 173 -2.54 13.89 -18.09
CA LYS A 173 -2.70 13.85 -16.63
C LYS A 173 -4.14 13.48 -16.27
N ALA A 174 -4.27 12.76 -15.15
CA ALA A 174 -5.55 12.34 -14.59
C ALA A 174 -6.47 13.54 -14.30
N GLU A 175 -7.78 13.26 -14.37
CA GLU A 175 -8.84 14.19 -14.01
C GLU A 175 -8.96 14.34 -12.47
N GLN A 176 -9.86 15.23 -12.06
CA GLN A 176 -10.06 15.62 -10.66
C GLN A 176 -10.46 14.43 -9.77
N LEU A 177 -9.83 14.32 -8.59
CA LEU A 177 -10.16 13.34 -7.56
C LEU A 177 -11.43 13.73 -6.80
N ASP A 178 -12.17 12.74 -6.28
CA ASP A 178 -13.27 12.98 -5.35
C ASP A 178 -12.73 13.11 -3.91
N ASN A 179 -12.90 14.28 -3.34
CA ASN A 179 -12.49 14.60 -1.98
C ASN A 179 -13.67 14.67 -1.00
N THR A 180 -14.85 14.18 -1.40
CA THR A 180 -16.03 14.13 -0.54
C THR A 180 -15.72 13.31 0.73
N PRO A 181 -15.96 13.85 1.95
CA PRO A 181 -15.67 13.11 3.16
C PRO A 181 -16.53 11.84 3.27
N PRO A 182 -15.94 10.71 3.67
CA PRO A 182 -16.71 9.53 4.03
C PRO A 182 -17.59 9.82 5.26
N LYS A 183 -18.50 8.90 5.59
CA LYS A 183 -19.22 8.99 6.87
C LYS A 183 -18.23 8.74 8.01
N ILE A 184 -17.94 9.77 8.81
CA ILE A 184 -17.04 9.68 9.94
C ILE A 184 -17.83 9.36 11.20
N ILE A 185 -17.49 8.25 11.84
CA ILE A 185 -18.10 7.73 13.05
C ILE A 185 -17.08 7.93 14.18
N VAL A 186 -17.50 8.61 15.24
CA VAL A 186 -16.64 8.82 16.41
C VAL A 186 -17.15 7.97 17.57
N ALA A 187 -16.29 7.14 18.14
CA ALA A 187 -16.58 6.31 19.30
C ALA A 187 -15.66 6.68 20.48
N THR A 188 -16.24 6.68 21.71
CA THR A 188 -15.49 6.92 22.96
C THR A 188 -15.40 5.66 23.83
N ARG A 189 -15.72 4.53 23.25
CA ARG A 189 -15.63 3.17 23.81
C ARG A 189 -15.07 2.24 22.74
N PRO A 190 -14.61 1.05 23.11
CA PRO A 190 -14.23 0.04 22.13
C PRO A 190 -15.32 -0.14 21.08
N ALA A 191 -14.96 -0.11 19.82
CA ALA A 191 -15.90 -0.16 18.71
C ALA A 191 -15.32 -0.92 17.53
N VAL A 192 -16.19 -1.47 16.70
CA VAL A 192 -15.85 -2.15 15.46
C VAL A 192 -16.71 -1.64 14.32
N LEU A 193 -16.11 -1.40 13.17
CA LEU A 193 -16.79 -1.02 11.94
C LEU A 193 -16.94 -2.25 11.04
N VAL A 194 -18.19 -2.66 10.80
CA VAL A 194 -18.55 -3.72 9.87
C VAL A 194 -18.86 -3.09 8.52
N SER A 195 -17.88 -3.08 7.63
CA SER A 195 -18.06 -2.55 6.27
C SER A 195 -18.68 -3.62 5.37
N ILE A 196 -19.79 -3.29 4.75
CA ILE A 196 -20.47 -4.11 3.74
C ILE A 196 -20.51 -3.31 2.45
N ASP A 197 -20.15 -3.92 1.36
CA ASP A 197 -20.06 -3.27 0.06
C ASP A 197 -21.45 -3.15 -0.60
N GLY A 198 -22.18 -2.12 -0.20
CA GLY A 198 -23.60 -1.94 -0.51
C GLY A 198 -24.54 -2.78 0.38
N PRO A 199 -25.79 -3.05 -0.05
CA PRO A 199 -26.71 -3.90 0.69
C PRO A 199 -26.16 -5.32 0.86
N PRO A 200 -26.35 -5.98 2.03
CA PRO A 200 -25.82 -7.32 2.28
C PRO A 200 -26.33 -8.35 1.27
N ALA A 201 -25.43 -8.98 0.55
CA ALA A 201 -25.73 -10.06 -0.39
C ALA A 201 -25.66 -11.42 0.29
N TRP A 202 -26.83 -11.90 0.74
CA TRP A 202 -26.92 -13.16 1.46
C TRP A 202 -26.85 -14.37 0.53
N ARG A 203 -26.00 -15.35 0.87
CA ARG A 203 -25.90 -16.64 0.18
C ARG A 203 -26.08 -17.78 1.18
N PRO A 204 -26.88 -18.81 0.86
CA PRO A 204 -27.02 -20.00 1.71
C PRO A 204 -25.66 -20.67 1.95
N VAL A 205 -25.42 -21.09 3.19
CA VAL A 205 -24.23 -21.88 3.53
C VAL A 205 -24.60 -23.38 3.36
N PRO A 206 -23.95 -24.11 2.45
CA PRO A 206 -24.29 -25.51 2.17
C PRO A 206 -24.28 -26.39 3.42
N GLY A 207 -25.32 -27.22 3.57
CA GLY A 207 -25.46 -28.15 4.71
C GLY A 207 -25.86 -27.50 6.04
N THR A 208 -26.31 -26.24 6.02
CA THR A 208 -26.80 -25.50 7.20
C THR A 208 -28.09 -24.73 6.87
N ASP A 209 -28.79 -24.26 7.90
CA ASP A 209 -29.93 -23.35 7.76
C ASP A 209 -29.51 -21.87 7.85
N LEU A 210 -28.22 -21.59 7.63
CA LEU A 210 -27.63 -20.26 7.71
C LEU A 210 -27.40 -19.65 6.33
N ALA A 211 -27.42 -18.34 6.27
CA ALA A 211 -26.93 -17.57 5.12
C ALA A 211 -25.77 -16.66 5.56
N ARG A 212 -24.77 -16.50 4.69
CA ARG A 212 -23.63 -15.60 4.89
C ARG A 212 -23.77 -14.38 3.98
N ALA A 213 -23.46 -13.20 4.53
CA ALA A 213 -23.23 -12.01 3.70
C ALA A 213 -21.90 -12.19 2.98
N ILE A 214 -21.90 -12.23 1.63
CA ILE A 214 -20.67 -12.48 0.84
C ILE A 214 -19.90 -11.21 0.51
N ASN A 215 -20.53 -10.04 0.56
CA ASN A 215 -19.96 -8.74 0.23
C ASN A 215 -19.43 -7.97 1.45
N THR A 216 -18.86 -8.71 2.38
CA THR A 216 -18.10 -8.22 3.52
C THR A 216 -17.00 -9.22 3.85
N ARG A 217 -15.90 -8.74 4.40
CA ARG A 217 -14.82 -9.61 4.88
C ARG A 217 -15.10 -10.22 6.26
N MET A 218 -16.00 -9.62 7.04
CA MET A 218 -16.39 -10.18 8.31
C MET A 218 -17.26 -11.42 8.16
N LEU A 219 -17.11 -12.37 9.06
CA LEU A 219 -18.02 -13.50 9.12
C LEU A 219 -19.36 -13.03 9.71
N LEU A 220 -20.25 -12.60 8.84
CA LEU A 220 -21.60 -12.16 9.16
C LEU A 220 -22.61 -13.18 8.65
N LEU A 221 -23.33 -13.81 9.57
CA LEU A 221 -24.30 -14.86 9.30
C LEU A 221 -25.70 -14.42 9.66
N LYS A 222 -26.69 -15.05 9.05
CA LYS A 222 -28.11 -14.86 9.36
C LYS A 222 -28.80 -16.23 9.44
N ASP A 223 -29.63 -16.45 10.48
CA ASP A 223 -30.45 -17.65 10.61
C ASP A 223 -31.80 -17.53 9.88
N ALA A 224 -32.55 -18.63 9.85
CA ALA A 224 -33.89 -18.67 9.24
C ALA A 224 -34.92 -17.80 9.96
N ALA A 225 -34.71 -17.47 11.23
CA ALA A 225 -35.56 -16.56 12.00
C ALA A 225 -35.24 -15.09 11.76
N GLY A 226 -34.13 -14.80 11.07
CA GLY A 226 -33.70 -13.44 10.74
C GLY A 226 -32.74 -12.82 11.74
N HIS A 227 -32.24 -13.57 12.73
CA HIS A 227 -31.21 -13.09 13.64
C HIS A 227 -29.85 -13.09 12.96
N PHE A 228 -29.05 -12.07 13.29
CA PHE A 228 -27.70 -11.90 12.78
C PHE A 228 -26.67 -12.38 13.80
N TYR A 229 -25.56 -12.92 13.30
CA TYR A 229 -24.42 -13.40 14.07
C TYR A 229 -23.14 -12.86 13.42
N LEU A 230 -22.36 -12.12 14.20
CA LEU A 230 -21.07 -11.58 13.81
C LEU A 230 -19.97 -12.25 14.60
N HIS A 231 -19.03 -12.91 13.94
CA HIS A 231 -17.86 -13.47 14.62
C HIS A 231 -16.95 -12.36 15.10
N LEU A 232 -16.48 -12.49 16.34
CA LEU A 232 -15.63 -11.52 16.97
C LEU A 232 -14.82 -12.18 18.08
N PHE A 233 -13.51 -11.98 18.13
CA PHE A 233 -12.60 -12.64 19.08
C PHE A 233 -12.70 -14.16 19.02
N ASP A 234 -13.14 -14.75 20.11
CA ASP A 234 -13.33 -16.17 20.34
C ASP A 234 -14.79 -16.64 20.29
N GLY A 235 -15.70 -15.80 19.74
CA GLY A 235 -17.12 -16.11 19.76
C GLY A 235 -17.97 -15.28 18.82
N TYR A 236 -19.25 -15.12 19.19
CA TYR A 236 -20.21 -14.44 18.33
C TYR A 236 -20.99 -13.38 19.09
N LEU A 237 -21.21 -12.25 18.44
CA LEU A 237 -22.25 -11.29 18.79
C LEU A 237 -23.52 -11.62 18.00
N THR A 238 -24.69 -11.29 18.58
CA THR A 238 -25.98 -11.47 17.91
C THR A 238 -26.83 -10.21 18.00
N ALA A 239 -27.66 -9.99 16.99
CA ALA A 239 -28.65 -8.91 16.94
C ALA A 239 -29.88 -9.36 16.15
N SER A 240 -31.04 -8.76 16.46
CA SER A 240 -32.30 -8.98 15.72
C SER A 240 -32.42 -8.09 14.48
N VAL A 241 -31.71 -6.98 14.44
CA VAL A 241 -31.58 -6.08 13.29
C VAL A 241 -30.10 -5.76 13.07
N LEU A 242 -29.73 -5.47 11.83
CA LEU A 242 -28.33 -5.32 11.45
C LEU A 242 -27.65 -4.14 12.17
N ASP A 243 -28.38 -3.07 12.41
CA ASP A 243 -27.87 -1.88 13.13
C ASP A 243 -27.77 -2.10 14.66
N GLY A 244 -28.09 -3.30 15.15
CA GLY A 244 -28.03 -3.64 16.58
C GLY A 244 -29.31 -3.30 17.37
N PRO A 245 -29.25 -3.31 18.70
CA PRO A 245 -28.04 -3.50 19.49
C PRO A 245 -27.47 -4.93 19.40
N TRP A 246 -26.15 -4.99 19.37
CA TRP A 246 -25.40 -6.25 19.38
C TRP A 246 -25.06 -6.67 20.80
N GLN A 247 -25.15 -7.96 21.08
CA GLN A 247 -24.82 -8.55 22.38
C GLN A 247 -24.13 -9.90 22.21
N VAL A 248 -23.43 -10.38 23.23
CA VAL A 248 -22.80 -11.70 23.20
C VAL A 248 -23.87 -12.77 23.01
N ALA A 249 -23.68 -13.63 22.04
CA ALA A 249 -24.61 -14.72 21.76
C ALA A 249 -24.55 -15.78 22.87
N SER A 250 -25.64 -15.95 23.62
CA SER A 250 -25.74 -16.98 24.65
C SER A 250 -26.03 -18.37 24.06
N HIS A 251 -26.59 -18.40 22.86
CA HIS A 251 -26.91 -19.65 22.13
C HIS A 251 -26.56 -19.44 20.67
N LEU A 252 -25.88 -20.41 20.09
CA LEU A 252 -25.50 -20.38 18.69
C LEU A 252 -26.40 -21.34 17.88
N PRO A 253 -26.81 -20.96 16.66
CA PRO A 253 -27.62 -21.84 15.81
C PRO A 253 -26.83 -23.08 15.39
N ALA A 254 -27.55 -24.16 15.11
CA ALA A 254 -26.95 -25.35 14.53
C ALA A 254 -26.25 -25.01 13.21
N GLY A 255 -25.07 -25.58 12.96
CA GLY A 255 -24.31 -25.38 11.75
C GLY A 255 -23.39 -24.15 11.73
N ILE A 256 -23.35 -23.30 12.79
CA ILE A 256 -22.51 -22.10 12.80
C ILE A 256 -21.02 -22.45 12.67
N ALA A 257 -20.53 -23.48 13.37
CA ALA A 257 -19.15 -23.93 13.25
C ALA A 257 -18.82 -24.49 11.86
N ALA A 258 -19.79 -25.11 11.19
CA ALA A 258 -19.62 -25.56 9.81
C ALA A 258 -19.57 -24.38 8.83
N ALA A 259 -20.38 -23.34 9.06
CA ALA A 259 -20.36 -22.11 8.26
C ALA A 259 -19.04 -21.36 8.42
N GLU A 260 -18.55 -21.23 9.65
CA GLU A 260 -17.25 -20.62 9.95
C GLU A 260 -16.12 -21.37 9.25
N LYS A 261 -16.07 -22.72 9.44
CA LYS A 261 -15.04 -23.53 8.81
C LYS A 261 -15.04 -23.42 7.29
N GLN A 262 -16.22 -23.47 6.64
CA GLN A 262 -16.32 -23.34 5.18
C GLN A 262 -15.80 -21.99 4.69
N ALA A 263 -16.15 -20.90 5.38
CA ALA A 263 -15.74 -19.57 5.01
C ALA A 263 -14.24 -19.34 5.23
N THR A 264 -13.68 -19.92 6.31
CA THR A 264 -12.25 -19.85 6.64
C THR A 264 -11.42 -20.69 5.68
N ASP A 265 -11.80 -21.94 5.43
CA ASP A 265 -11.11 -22.82 4.48
C ASP A 265 -11.08 -22.23 3.06
N ALA A 266 -12.09 -21.45 2.70
CA ALA A 266 -12.15 -20.75 1.42
C ALA A 266 -11.39 -19.42 1.43
N GLY A 267 -10.76 -19.01 2.53
CA GLY A 267 -10.06 -17.73 2.66
C GLY A 267 -10.95 -16.50 2.44
N GLN A 268 -12.26 -16.61 2.69
CA GLN A 268 -13.24 -15.59 2.32
C GLN A 268 -13.63 -14.66 3.47
N VAL A 269 -13.16 -14.91 4.68
CA VAL A 269 -13.56 -14.11 5.86
C VAL A 269 -12.38 -13.84 6.78
N ASP A 270 -12.46 -12.71 7.46
CA ASP A 270 -11.67 -12.40 8.62
C ASP A 270 -12.54 -12.63 9.88
N LEU A 271 -12.04 -13.42 10.77
CA LEU A 271 -12.73 -13.78 12.03
C LEU A 271 -12.59 -12.68 13.10
N MET A 272 -11.86 -11.63 12.83
CA MET A 272 -11.59 -10.54 13.78
C MET A 272 -11.09 -11.06 15.15
N PRO A 273 -9.98 -11.79 15.20
CA PRO A 273 -9.49 -12.35 16.46
C PRO A 273 -9.05 -11.27 17.46
N GLY A 274 -8.83 -10.05 17.00
CA GLY A 274 -8.24 -8.96 17.78
C GLY A 274 -6.73 -9.12 17.93
N ALA A 275 -6.09 -8.11 18.54
CA ALA A 275 -4.67 -8.12 18.87
C ALA A 275 -4.46 -8.60 20.31
N PRO A 276 -3.34 -9.24 20.63
CA PRO A 276 -2.99 -9.55 22.00
C PRO A 276 -2.75 -8.26 22.79
N ASP A 277 -3.16 -8.27 24.04
CA ASP A 277 -2.86 -7.19 24.98
C ASP A 277 -1.33 -6.99 25.07
N PRO A 278 -0.80 -5.78 24.90
CA PRO A 278 0.65 -5.55 24.80
C PRO A 278 1.43 -5.91 26.07
N VAL A 279 0.77 -5.90 27.23
CA VAL A 279 1.40 -6.18 28.53
C VAL A 279 1.24 -7.64 28.93
N THR A 280 0.02 -8.18 28.77
CA THR A 280 -0.30 -9.54 29.24
C THR A 280 -0.15 -10.59 28.15
N HIS A 281 0.00 -10.18 26.89
CA HIS A 281 0.04 -11.03 25.70
C HIS A 281 -1.18 -11.95 25.54
N LYS A 282 -2.30 -11.61 26.16
CA LYS A 282 -3.54 -12.38 26.08
C LYS A 282 -4.39 -11.87 24.95
N MET A 283 -4.91 -12.80 24.14
CA MET A 283 -5.91 -12.47 23.15
C MET A 283 -7.20 -11.99 23.82
N PRO A 284 -7.91 -11.03 23.21
CA PRO A 284 -9.21 -10.60 23.71
C PRO A 284 -10.23 -11.76 23.62
N SER A 285 -11.20 -11.76 24.53
CA SER A 285 -12.26 -12.77 24.59
C SER A 285 -13.57 -12.09 24.94
N LEU A 286 -14.66 -12.51 24.31
CA LEU A 286 -16.01 -12.00 24.63
C LEU A 286 -16.44 -12.29 26.07
N SER A 287 -15.78 -13.22 26.75
CA SER A 287 -16.05 -13.52 28.16
C SER A 287 -15.31 -12.63 29.16
N SER A 288 -14.24 -11.98 28.74
CA SER A 288 -13.34 -11.24 29.64
C SER A 288 -13.02 -9.81 29.18
N SER A 289 -13.25 -9.50 27.91
CA SER A 289 -13.03 -8.17 27.35
C SER A 289 -14.34 -7.37 27.29
N PRO A 290 -14.30 -6.03 27.33
CA PRO A 290 -15.47 -5.23 27.03
C PRO A 290 -16.03 -5.56 25.65
N VAL A 291 -17.35 -5.74 25.56
CA VAL A 291 -18.03 -5.93 24.26
C VAL A 291 -18.00 -4.59 23.51
N PRO A 292 -17.40 -4.54 22.32
CA PRO A 292 -17.34 -3.29 21.57
C PRO A 292 -18.70 -2.91 20.98
N ASP A 293 -18.90 -1.62 20.76
CA ASP A 293 -19.99 -1.11 19.95
C ASP A 293 -19.78 -1.55 18.49
N VAL A 294 -20.82 -2.06 17.85
CA VAL A 294 -20.76 -2.48 16.46
C VAL A 294 -21.47 -1.45 15.58
N PHE A 295 -20.73 -0.86 14.66
CA PHE A 295 -21.26 0.03 13.63
C PHE A 295 -21.26 -0.72 12.30
N VAL A 296 -22.42 -0.81 11.66
CA VAL A 296 -22.55 -1.42 10.33
C VAL A 296 -22.65 -0.29 9.29
N ALA A 297 -21.81 -0.37 8.28
CA ALA A 297 -21.79 0.61 7.20
C ALA A 297 -21.91 -0.08 5.84
N MET A 298 -22.83 0.44 5.00
CA MET A 298 -23.05 -0.01 3.62
C MET A 298 -22.62 1.03 2.59
N THR A 299 -22.01 2.09 3.08
CA THR A 299 -21.40 3.19 2.32
C THR A 299 -20.06 3.51 2.92
N PRO A 300 -19.21 4.26 2.24
CA PRO A 300 -17.91 4.67 2.75
C PRO A 300 -18.00 5.28 4.13
N SER A 301 -17.28 4.71 5.04
CA SER A 301 -17.32 5.14 6.43
C SER A 301 -15.95 4.95 7.07
N GLU A 302 -15.65 5.83 8.02
CA GLU A 302 -14.43 5.81 8.81
C GLU A 302 -14.77 5.78 10.29
N LEU A 303 -14.10 4.94 11.07
CA LEU A 303 -14.30 4.85 12.51
C LEU A 303 -13.09 5.45 13.23
N ILE A 304 -13.32 6.54 13.94
CA ILE A 304 -12.34 7.14 14.84
C ILE A 304 -12.74 6.82 16.27
N ALA A 305 -12.01 5.92 16.91
CA ALA A 305 -12.29 5.55 18.27
C ALA A 305 -11.26 6.16 19.23
N PHE A 306 -11.74 6.55 20.39
CA PHE A 306 -10.97 7.10 21.49
C PHE A 306 -11.03 6.16 22.69
N SER A 307 -9.93 6.07 23.42
CA SER A 307 -9.90 5.43 24.73
C SER A 307 -10.52 6.38 25.77
N GLY A 308 -11.85 6.37 25.87
CA GLY A 308 -12.62 7.31 26.70
C GLY A 308 -12.99 8.60 25.96
N GLN A 309 -13.15 9.69 26.68
CA GLN A 309 -13.38 11.01 26.06
C GLN A 309 -12.11 11.49 25.36
N PRO A 310 -12.23 12.25 24.26
CA PRO A 310 -11.07 12.79 23.57
C PRO A 310 -10.19 13.59 24.52
N ASP A 311 -8.92 13.22 24.61
CA ASP A 311 -7.88 13.89 25.39
C ASP A 311 -6.86 14.53 24.46
N TYR A 312 -6.44 15.76 24.78
CA TYR A 312 -5.63 16.55 23.87
C TYR A 312 -4.35 17.06 24.52
N ALA A 313 -3.24 16.93 23.83
CA ALA A 313 -1.97 17.55 24.16
C ALA A 313 -1.63 18.67 23.15
N SER A 314 -0.88 19.67 23.61
CA SER A 314 -0.40 20.73 22.73
C SER A 314 0.82 20.28 21.93
N ILE A 315 0.91 20.77 20.69
CA ILE A 315 2.12 20.62 19.86
C ILE A 315 3.00 21.84 20.08
N PRO A 316 4.22 21.68 20.61
CA PRO A 316 5.11 22.80 20.90
C PRO A 316 5.36 23.70 19.67
N GLY A 317 5.31 25.01 19.86
CA GLY A 317 5.58 25.98 18.80
C GLY A 317 4.42 26.21 17.84
N THR A 318 3.23 25.65 18.12
CA THR A 318 2.01 25.80 17.31
C THR A 318 0.79 26.10 18.17
N ASP A 319 -0.30 26.55 17.56
CA ASP A 319 -1.63 26.66 18.16
C ASP A 319 -2.47 25.38 17.91
N LEU A 320 -1.82 24.24 17.72
CA LEU A 320 -2.47 22.95 17.49
C LEU A 320 -2.46 22.09 18.76
N LEU A 321 -3.58 21.43 18.98
CA LEU A 321 -3.72 20.31 19.91
C LEU A 321 -3.92 19.03 19.10
N TYR A 322 -3.35 17.91 19.53
CA TYR A 322 -3.63 16.61 18.95
C TYR A 322 -4.23 15.67 19.98
N ALA A 323 -5.11 14.78 19.55
CA ALA A 323 -5.70 13.78 20.42
C ALA A 323 -4.66 12.69 20.75
N VAL A 324 -4.45 12.44 22.06
CA VAL A 324 -3.43 11.48 22.54
C VAL A 324 -3.98 10.08 22.78
N ASN A 325 -5.30 9.93 22.83
CA ASN A 325 -5.97 8.69 23.17
C ASN A 325 -6.76 8.11 22.00
N THR A 326 -6.25 8.31 20.78
CA THR A 326 -6.71 7.69 19.55
C THR A 326 -5.49 7.49 18.64
N SER A 327 -5.49 6.43 17.84
CA SER A 327 -4.48 6.25 16.78
C SER A 327 -4.73 7.14 15.57
N GLY A 328 -5.96 7.66 15.40
CA GLY A 328 -6.31 8.57 14.33
C GLY A 328 -5.55 9.91 14.40
N ASN A 329 -5.35 10.53 13.25
CA ASN A 329 -4.77 11.86 13.14
C ASN A 329 -5.82 12.93 13.37
N VAL A 330 -6.14 13.18 14.63
CA VAL A 330 -7.18 14.11 15.08
C VAL A 330 -6.56 15.30 15.77
N PHE A 331 -6.92 16.51 15.30
CA PHE A 331 -6.37 17.77 15.79
C PHE A 331 -7.48 18.76 16.14
N LYS A 332 -7.14 19.73 16.95
CA LYS A 332 -7.93 20.92 17.23
C LYS A 332 -7.05 22.15 17.09
N SER A 333 -7.46 23.10 16.29
CA SER A 333 -6.80 24.40 16.21
C SER A 333 -7.39 25.34 17.27
N VAL A 334 -6.53 25.94 18.07
CA VAL A 334 -6.90 26.92 19.09
C VAL A 334 -7.30 28.24 18.44
N THR A 335 -6.70 28.58 17.30
CA THR A 335 -6.93 29.84 16.58
C THR A 335 -8.33 29.93 15.98
N ASP A 336 -8.78 28.91 15.26
CA ASP A 336 -10.08 28.92 14.57
C ASP A 336 -11.15 28.04 15.24
N GLN A 337 -10.79 27.34 16.34
CA GLN A 337 -11.66 26.46 17.12
C GLN A 337 -12.24 25.29 16.30
N GLN A 338 -11.64 24.94 15.18
CA GLN A 338 -12.06 23.82 14.34
C GLN A 338 -11.34 22.53 14.74
N SER A 339 -12.00 21.42 14.54
CA SER A 339 -11.41 20.08 14.56
C SER A 339 -10.95 19.72 13.16
N TYR A 340 -9.79 19.09 13.06
CA TYR A 340 -9.18 18.62 11.82
C TYR A 340 -8.88 17.13 11.94
N ILE A 341 -9.09 16.40 10.86
CA ILE A 341 -8.69 15.00 10.75
C ILE A 341 -7.99 14.77 9.41
N LEU A 342 -7.03 13.86 9.42
CA LEU A 342 -6.36 13.39 8.22
C LEU A 342 -6.78 11.94 7.95
N ILE A 343 -7.37 11.70 6.79
CA ILE A 343 -7.80 10.36 6.34
C ILE A 343 -7.31 10.16 4.91
N SER A 344 -6.57 9.08 4.66
CA SER A 344 -6.06 8.72 3.33
C SER A 344 -5.30 9.86 2.62
N GLY A 345 -4.57 10.68 3.38
CA GLY A 345 -3.85 11.85 2.87
C GLY A 345 -4.70 13.11 2.67
N ARG A 346 -6.03 13.03 2.91
CA ARG A 346 -6.97 14.14 2.76
C ARG A 346 -7.33 14.75 4.10
N TRP A 347 -7.29 16.07 4.15
CA TRP A 347 -7.71 16.81 5.34
C TRP A 347 -9.19 17.14 5.33
N TYR A 348 -9.82 16.94 6.48
CA TYR A 348 -11.19 17.34 6.72
C TYR A 348 -11.27 18.20 7.97
N ARG A 349 -12.15 19.20 7.97
CA ARG A 349 -12.42 20.04 9.15
C ARG A 349 -13.89 20.04 9.51
N ALA A 350 -14.16 20.27 10.79
CA ALA A 350 -15.52 20.44 11.33
C ALA A 350 -15.51 21.32 12.58
N PRO A 351 -16.66 21.96 12.93
CA PRO A 351 -16.79 22.70 14.18
C PRO A 351 -16.62 21.82 15.43
N SER A 352 -16.84 20.53 15.31
CA SER A 352 -16.66 19.54 16.37
C SER A 352 -16.44 18.14 15.78
N LEU A 353 -16.07 17.17 16.60
CA LEU A 353 -15.92 15.78 16.18
C LEU A 353 -17.21 15.13 15.64
N ASN A 354 -18.37 15.73 15.90
CA ASN A 354 -19.64 15.26 15.36
C ASN A 354 -19.94 15.80 13.95
N GLY A 355 -19.04 16.57 13.37
CA GLY A 355 -19.20 17.17 12.05
C GLY A 355 -20.11 18.41 12.04
N PRO A 356 -20.68 18.79 10.89
CA PRO A 356 -20.42 18.18 9.58
C PRO A 356 -18.99 18.41 9.11
N TRP A 357 -18.38 17.36 8.55
CA TRP A 357 -17.02 17.39 8.03
C TRP A 357 -16.99 17.95 6.61
N GLN A 358 -15.95 18.72 6.30
CA GLN A 358 -15.72 19.31 5.00
C GLN A 358 -14.27 19.10 4.59
N PHE A 359 -14.03 18.78 3.32
CA PHE A 359 -12.69 18.71 2.76
C PHE A 359 -11.99 20.07 2.85
N VAL A 360 -10.71 20.05 3.17
CA VAL A 360 -9.84 21.23 3.20
C VAL A 360 -8.64 20.95 2.31
N PRO A 361 -8.49 21.67 1.19
CA PRO A 361 -7.23 21.60 0.45
C PRO A 361 -6.04 21.90 1.36
N GLY A 362 -4.94 21.17 1.19
CA GLY A 362 -3.75 21.34 2.04
C GLY A 362 -3.21 22.77 2.04
N THR A 363 -3.39 23.50 0.93
CA THR A 363 -3.03 24.93 0.80
C THR A 363 -3.91 25.87 1.65
N GLN A 364 -5.04 25.38 2.18
CA GLN A 364 -5.95 26.14 3.04
C GLN A 364 -5.89 25.70 4.51
N LEU A 365 -4.98 24.81 4.85
CA LEU A 365 -4.72 24.44 6.25
C LEU A 365 -4.14 25.63 7.04
N PRO A 366 -4.42 25.71 8.36
CA PRO A 366 -3.64 26.59 9.23
C PRO A 366 -2.13 26.35 9.05
N HIS A 367 -1.36 27.41 8.97
CA HIS A 367 0.09 27.35 8.74
C HIS A 367 0.82 26.49 9.80
N ASP A 368 0.26 26.37 10.97
CA ASP A 368 0.79 25.59 12.09
C ASP A 368 0.98 24.11 11.77
N PHE A 369 0.19 23.54 10.82
CA PHE A 369 0.42 22.17 10.38
C PHE A 369 1.79 21.97 9.72
N ALA A 370 2.29 22.96 9.01
CA ALA A 370 3.64 22.93 8.45
C ALA A 370 4.73 23.13 9.52
N ASN A 371 4.38 23.75 10.66
CA ASN A 371 5.29 24.04 11.77
C ASN A 371 5.35 22.92 12.82
N ILE A 372 4.62 21.81 12.64
CA ILE A 372 4.72 20.65 13.52
C ILE A 372 6.20 20.21 13.58
N PRO A 373 6.81 20.12 14.81
CA PRO A 373 8.20 19.73 14.94
C PRO A 373 8.47 18.32 14.39
N ASP A 374 9.69 18.11 13.86
CA ASP A 374 10.08 16.82 13.29
C ASP A 374 10.28 15.72 14.37
N ASP A 375 10.31 16.08 15.65
CA ASP A 375 10.31 15.16 16.79
C ASP A 375 8.93 14.98 17.42
N SER A 376 7.89 15.54 16.80
CA SER A 376 6.50 15.41 17.26
C SER A 376 5.95 14.02 16.96
N PRO A 377 5.12 13.44 17.86
CA PRO A 377 4.37 12.21 17.56
C PRO A 377 3.45 12.31 16.33
N LYS A 378 3.20 13.51 15.84
CA LYS A 378 2.35 13.77 14.68
C LYS A 378 3.11 14.39 13.50
N GLU A 379 4.41 14.24 13.47
CA GLU A 379 5.27 14.69 12.37
C GLU A 379 4.84 14.09 11.02
N ASN A 380 4.43 12.81 11.03
CA ASN A 380 4.01 12.07 9.84
C ASN A 380 2.92 12.77 9.02
N VAL A 381 2.07 13.60 9.62
CA VAL A 381 0.99 14.27 8.88
C VAL A 381 1.51 15.36 7.94
N LYS A 382 2.77 15.79 8.11
CA LYS A 382 3.40 16.80 7.24
C LYS A 382 3.55 16.31 5.80
N ALA A 383 3.60 14.99 5.57
CA ALA A 383 3.56 14.42 4.22
C ALA A 383 2.29 14.80 3.43
N SER A 384 1.22 15.17 4.15
CA SER A 384 -0.05 15.65 3.56
C SER A 384 -0.24 17.16 3.73
N VAL A 385 0.84 17.92 3.96
CA VAL A 385 0.83 19.38 4.05
C VAL A 385 1.73 19.95 2.94
N PRO A 386 1.15 20.59 1.91
CA PRO A 386 1.91 21.09 0.76
C PRO A 386 3.06 22.01 1.15
N GLY A 387 4.19 21.89 0.46
CA GLY A 387 5.37 22.72 0.66
C GLY A 387 6.23 22.36 1.88
N THR A 388 5.90 21.27 2.59
CA THR A 388 6.81 20.70 3.58
C THR A 388 7.81 19.77 2.90
N PRO A 389 9.02 19.61 3.46
CA PRO A 389 9.99 18.65 2.94
C PRO A 389 9.41 17.22 2.86
N GLN A 390 8.55 16.86 3.79
CA GLN A 390 7.87 15.57 3.86
C GLN A 390 6.94 15.33 2.68
N ALA A 391 6.15 16.33 2.32
CA ALA A 391 5.27 16.25 1.15
C ALA A 391 6.09 16.19 -0.15
N GLU A 392 7.19 16.95 -0.25
CA GLU A 392 8.09 16.91 -1.40
C GLU A 392 8.75 15.53 -1.55
N GLU A 393 9.21 14.90 -0.46
CA GLU A 393 9.74 13.54 -0.47
C GLU A 393 8.68 12.51 -0.86
N ALA A 394 7.46 12.62 -0.35
CA ALA A 394 6.36 11.74 -0.70
C ALA A 394 6.06 11.79 -2.22
N LEU A 395 6.10 12.98 -2.83
CA LEU A 395 5.94 13.14 -4.28
C LEU A 395 7.08 12.47 -5.05
N ILE A 396 8.34 12.67 -4.63
CA ILE A 396 9.50 12.03 -5.26
C ILE A 396 9.32 10.51 -5.21
N ALA A 397 9.06 9.98 -4.03
CA ALA A 397 8.86 8.56 -3.84
C ALA A 397 7.69 8.02 -4.70
N ASN A 398 6.57 8.78 -4.82
CA ASN A 398 5.43 8.40 -5.65
C ASN A 398 5.74 8.40 -7.16
N SER A 399 6.82 8.99 -7.58
CA SER A 399 7.27 9.02 -8.98
C SER A 399 8.22 7.88 -9.34
N ILE A 400 8.67 7.07 -8.38
CA ILE A 400 9.69 6.03 -8.61
C ILE A 400 9.05 4.83 -9.31
N PRO A 401 9.48 4.47 -10.54
CA PRO A 401 8.97 3.32 -11.23
C PRO A 401 9.53 2.01 -10.65
N GLN A 402 8.74 0.95 -10.74
CA GLN A 402 9.11 -0.45 -10.55
C GLN A 402 9.12 -1.12 -11.88
N SER A 403 10.27 -1.36 -12.43
CA SER A 403 10.41 -2.00 -13.72
C SER A 403 10.98 -3.42 -13.61
N THR A 404 10.65 -4.25 -14.59
CA THR A 404 11.18 -5.61 -14.73
C THR A 404 11.21 -6.01 -16.20
N ALA A 405 12.14 -6.91 -16.54
CA ALA A 405 12.22 -7.52 -17.87
C ALA A 405 11.41 -8.83 -17.87
N VAL A 406 10.30 -8.84 -18.59
CA VAL A 406 9.39 -9.99 -18.70
C VAL A 406 9.71 -10.77 -19.98
N PRO A 407 9.99 -12.09 -19.94
CA PRO A 407 10.19 -12.87 -21.16
C PRO A 407 8.98 -12.80 -22.10
N ARG A 408 9.19 -12.54 -23.39
CA ARG A 408 8.09 -12.47 -24.39
C ARG A 408 7.28 -13.76 -24.49
N THR A 409 7.84 -14.88 -24.07
CA THR A 409 7.16 -16.18 -24.03
C THR A 409 6.26 -16.37 -22.82
N SER A 410 6.30 -15.44 -21.87
CA SER A 410 5.43 -15.50 -20.69
C SER A 410 3.96 -15.42 -21.07
N GLN A 411 3.16 -16.22 -20.40
CA GLN A 411 1.73 -16.31 -20.64
C GLN A 411 0.98 -16.19 -19.32
N MET A 412 -0.16 -15.52 -19.35
CA MET A 412 -1.08 -15.50 -18.23
C MET A 412 -2.12 -16.63 -18.41
N PRO A 413 -2.49 -17.34 -17.34
CA PRO A 413 -3.62 -18.26 -17.37
C PRO A 413 -4.91 -17.54 -17.78
N ALA A 414 -5.84 -18.27 -18.41
CA ALA A 414 -7.13 -17.69 -18.74
C ALA A 414 -7.83 -17.16 -17.48
N PRO A 415 -8.24 -15.88 -17.46
CA PRO A 415 -8.92 -15.29 -16.31
C PRO A 415 -10.21 -16.04 -15.97
N GLN A 416 -10.48 -16.15 -14.67
CA GLN A 416 -11.71 -16.76 -14.19
C GLN A 416 -12.86 -15.75 -14.24
N MET A 417 -14.02 -16.22 -14.72
CA MET A 417 -15.25 -15.43 -14.83
C MET A 417 -16.33 -16.00 -13.88
N ASP A 418 -17.12 -15.13 -13.27
CA ASP A 418 -18.33 -15.53 -12.56
C ASP A 418 -19.50 -15.64 -13.56
N GLY A 419 -19.60 -16.79 -14.24
CA GLY A 419 -20.54 -17.04 -15.32
C GLY A 419 -20.04 -16.61 -16.71
N SER A 420 -20.93 -16.20 -17.59
CA SER A 420 -20.56 -15.66 -18.91
C SER A 420 -19.98 -14.27 -18.78
N VAL A 421 -19.06 -13.91 -19.68
CA VAL A 421 -18.44 -12.56 -19.74
C VAL A 421 -19.52 -11.48 -19.77
N GLN A 422 -19.37 -10.49 -18.88
CA GLN A 422 -20.21 -9.30 -18.82
C GLN A 422 -19.34 -8.06 -18.94
N LEU A 423 -19.71 -7.22 -19.90
CA LEU A 423 -18.98 -5.99 -20.21
C LEU A 423 -19.73 -4.77 -19.70
N ALA A 424 -18.98 -3.78 -19.23
CA ALA A 424 -19.46 -2.44 -18.95
C ALA A 424 -18.55 -1.41 -19.67
N PRO A 425 -19.11 -0.28 -20.13
CA PRO A 425 -18.33 0.77 -20.74
C PRO A 425 -17.49 1.50 -19.68
N ILE A 426 -16.30 1.96 -20.07
CA ILE A 426 -15.49 2.90 -19.29
C ILE A 426 -15.87 4.31 -19.75
N ALA A 427 -16.48 5.09 -18.86
CA ALA A 427 -16.98 6.42 -19.19
C ALA A 427 -15.86 7.31 -19.77
N GLY A 428 -16.21 8.15 -20.74
CA GLY A 428 -15.25 9.06 -21.38
C GLY A 428 -14.28 8.40 -22.36
N THR A 429 -14.31 7.07 -22.52
CA THR A 429 -13.45 6.32 -23.44
C THR A 429 -14.26 5.42 -24.38
N PRO A 430 -13.70 4.93 -25.48
CA PRO A 430 -14.33 3.89 -26.30
C PRO A 430 -14.16 2.47 -25.74
N LEU A 431 -13.55 2.31 -24.57
CA LEU A 431 -13.20 1.03 -23.96
C LEU A 431 -14.37 0.43 -23.20
N GLN A 432 -14.35 -0.89 -23.09
CA GLN A 432 -15.19 -1.66 -22.18
C GLN A 432 -14.31 -2.50 -21.24
N TYR A 433 -14.87 -2.94 -20.13
CA TYR A 433 -14.16 -3.83 -19.21
C TYR A 433 -15.05 -4.96 -18.73
N VAL A 434 -14.44 -6.08 -18.33
CA VAL A 434 -15.14 -7.24 -17.79
C VAL A 434 -15.44 -6.99 -16.32
N VAL A 435 -16.73 -6.93 -15.95
CA VAL A 435 -17.15 -6.65 -14.57
C VAL A 435 -17.15 -7.88 -13.66
N ASN A 436 -17.25 -9.08 -14.24
CA ASN A 436 -17.41 -10.34 -13.52
C ASN A 436 -16.15 -11.22 -13.54
N SER A 437 -14.98 -10.57 -13.49
CA SER A 437 -13.67 -11.21 -13.31
C SER A 437 -12.90 -10.51 -12.20
N ALA A 438 -12.11 -11.28 -11.43
CA ALA A 438 -11.16 -10.72 -10.49
C ALA A 438 -9.95 -10.10 -11.20
N THR A 439 -9.55 -10.65 -12.34
CA THR A 439 -8.51 -10.07 -13.19
C THR A 439 -9.08 -8.87 -13.93
N PRO A 440 -8.46 -7.70 -13.88
CA PRO A 440 -8.87 -6.55 -14.66
C PRO A 440 -8.63 -6.82 -16.16
N ILE A 441 -9.70 -6.77 -16.95
CA ILE A 441 -9.65 -7.04 -18.38
C ILE A 441 -10.37 -5.91 -19.12
N ILE A 442 -9.70 -5.36 -20.12
CA ILE A 442 -10.19 -4.29 -20.98
C ILE A 442 -10.40 -4.84 -22.39
N GLU A 443 -11.55 -4.54 -22.96
CA GLU A 443 -11.82 -4.71 -24.37
C GLU A 443 -11.68 -3.37 -25.08
N GLN A 444 -10.77 -3.28 -26.05
CA GLN A 444 -10.68 -2.14 -26.95
C GLN A 444 -11.60 -2.33 -28.14
N ASP A 445 -11.61 -3.53 -28.71
CA ASP A 445 -12.48 -4.00 -29.76
C ASP A 445 -12.61 -5.54 -29.68
N PRO A 446 -13.51 -6.21 -30.44
CA PRO A 446 -13.74 -7.66 -30.31
C PRO A 446 -12.52 -8.56 -30.54
N HIS A 447 -11.42 -8.02 -31.08
CA HIS A 447 -10.18 -8.75 -31.36
C HIS A 447 -8.96 -8.16 -30.64
N SER A 448 -9.17 -7.24 -29.69
CA SER A 448 -8.09 -6.54 -28.98
C SER A 448 -8.43 -6.45 -27.50
N TRP A 449 -7.90 -7.40 -26.75
CA TRP A 449 -8.13 -7.55 -25.32
C TRP A 449 -6.84 -7.36 -24.56
N TYR A 450 -6.90 -6.65 -23.44
CA TYR A 450 -5.79 -6.37 -22.55
C TYR A 450 -6.16 -6.76 -21.13
N ALA A 451 -5.24 -7.42 -20.45
CA ALA A 451 -5.37 -7.74 -19.03
C ALA A 451 -4.09 -7.35 -18.29
N CYS A 452 -4.22 -6.88 -17.07
CA CYS A 452 -3.07 -6.58 -16.24
C CYS A 452 -3.06 -7.51 -15.03
N GLN A 453 -1.95 -8.21 -14.83
CA GLN A 453 -1.75 -9.03 -13.65
C GLN A 453 -0.37 -8.78 -13.07
N ASP A 454 -0.31 -8.48 -11.77
CA ASP A 454 0.93 -8.23 -11.04
C ASP A 454 1.82 -7.13 -11.66
N GLY A 455 1.19 -6.07 -12.20
CA GLY A 455 1.90 -4.97 -12.86
C GLY A 455 2.47 -5.31 -14.23
N VAL A 456 2.02 -6.41 -14.84
CA VAL A 456 2.40 -6.87 -16.18
C VAL A 456 1.18 -6.87 -17.10
N TRP A 457 1.31 -6.30 -18.29
CA TRP A 457 0.29 -6.29 -19.30
C TRP A 457 0.34 -7.53 -20.18
N TYR A 458 -0.82 -8.09 -20.43
CA TYR A 458 -1.04 -9.19 -21.36
C TYR A 458 -2.06 -8.79 -22.42
N ALA A 459 -1.87 -9.28 -23.63
CA ALA A 459 -2.78 -9.07 -24.75
C ALA A 459 -3.26 -10.39 -25.33
N ALA A 460 -4.48 -10.38 -25.88
CA ALA A 460 -5.08 -11.51 -26.57
C ALA A 460 -6.07 -11.07 -27.66
N ASP A 461 -6.29 -11.92 -28.67
CA ASP A 461 -7.31 -11.68 -29.71
C ASP A 461 -8.73 -12.02 -29.23
N SER A 462 -8.87 -12.63 -28.07
CA SER A 462 -10.15 -12.92 -27.45
C SER A 462 -10.02 -12.99 -25.94
N VAL A 463 -11.13 -12.80 -25.23
CA VAL A 463 -11.20 -12.86 -23.77
C VAL A 463 -10.76 -14.22 -23.19
N ASN A 464 -10.83 -15.27 -23.97
CA ASN A 464 -10.40 -16.62 -23.57
C ASN A 464 -8.92 -16.89 -23.83
N GLY A 465 -8.20 -15.93 -24.39
CA GLY A 465 -6.78 -16.06 -24.74
C GLY A 465 -6.52 -16.77 -26.07
N PRO A 466 -5.30 -17.25 -26.30
CA PRO A 466 -4.18 -17.24 -25.35
C PRO A 466 -3.70 -15.83 -25.01
N TRP A 467 -3.34 -15.61 -23.75
CA TRP A 467 -2.82 -14.35 -23.22
C TRP A 467 -1.30 -14.35 -23.22
N THR A 468 -0.69 -13.46 -23.96
CA THR A 468 0.75 -13.29 -24.06
C THR A 468 1.16 -11.90 -23.57
N VAL A 469 2.39 -11.73 -23.11
CA VAL A 469 2.89 -10.42 -22.66
C VAL A 469 2.69 -9.39 -23.78
N ALA A 470 2.09 -8.26 -23.44
CA ALA A 470 1.84 -7.18 -24.38
C ALA A 470 3.13 -6.41 -24.68
N THR A 471 3.45 -6.21 -25.94
CA THR A 471 4.64 -5.45 -26.36
C THR A 471 4.37 -3.96 -26.51
N SER A 472 3.12 -3.56 -26.40
CA SER A 472 2.65 -2.18 -26.39
C SER A 472 1.23 -2.12 -25.88
N ILE A 473 0.84 -0.98 -25.33
CA ILE A 473 -0.50 -0.71 -24.80
C ILE A 473 -1.11 0.47 -25.57
N PRO A 474 -2.38 0.38 -26.00
CA PRO A 474 -3.06 1.49 -26.67
C PRO A 474 -3.07 2.74 -25.77
N PRO A 475 -2.71 3.93 -26.29
CA PRO A 475 -2.67 5.16 -25.50
C PRO A 475 -4.00 5.52 -24.84
N VAL A 476 -5.12 5.06 -25.38
CA VAL A 476 -6.46 5.30 -24.83
C VAL A 476 -6.64 4.64 -23.44
N ILE A 477 -5.89 3.59 -23.11
CA ILE A 477 -5.93 2.98 -21.75
C ILE A 477 -5.44 3.97 -20.70
N TYR A 478 -4.46 4.80 -21.03
CA TYR A 478 -3.94 5.83 -20.11
C TYR A 478 -4.88 7.03 -19.91
N THR A 479 -6.03 7.05 -20.61
CA THR A 479 -7.09 8.05 -20.44
C THR A 479 -8.26 7.58 -19.58
N ILE A 480 -8.16 6.40 -18.96
CA ILE A 480 -9.19 5.86 -18.06
C ILE A 480 -9.32 6.83 -16.86
N PRO A 481 -10.52 7.41 -16.65
CA PRO A 481 -10.69 8.47 -15.66
C PRO A 481 -10.71 7.94 -14.21
N PRO A 482 -10.47 8.81 -13.21
CA PRO A 482 -10.42 8.44 -11.80
C PRO A 482 -11.71 7.83 -11.23
N ASP A 483 -12.87 8.06 -11.86
CA ASP A 483 -14.14 7.46 -11.47
C ASP A 483 -14.33 6.03 -12.01
N SER A 484 -13.39 5.52 -12.78
CA SER A 484 -13.37 4.12 -13.25
C SER A 484 -12.69 3.20 -12.23
N PRO A 485 -13.23 1.99 -11.98
CA PRO A 485 -12.57 1.00 -11.13
C PRO A 485 -11.23 0.50 -11.68
N LEU A 486 -10.91 0.82 -12.92
CA LEU A 486 -9.67 0.43 -13.57
C LEU A 486 -8.66 1.57 -13.73
N HIS A 487 -8.91 2.74 -13.12
CA HIS A 487 -8.02 3.89 -13.23
C HIS A 487 -6.57 3.55 -12.83
N TYR A 488 -6.38 2.76 -11.79
CA TYR A 488 -5.04 2.36 -11.31
C TYR A 488 -4.18 1.66 -12.38
N LEU A 489 -4.78 1.09 -13.41
CA LEU A 489 -4.05 0.46 -14.52
C LEU A 489 -3.32 1.49 -15.40
N THR A 490 -3.72 2.75 -15.35
CA THR A 490 -3.02 3.84 -16.07
C THR A 490 -1.59 4.06 -15.59
N TYR A 491 -1.26 3.54 -14.42
CA TYR A 491 0.08 3.61 -13.82
C TYR A 491 0.99 2.43 -14.18
N VAL A 492 0.50 1.47 -14.97
CA VAL A 492 1.28 0.32 -15.46
C VAL A 492 1.69 0.55 -16.90
N GLN A 493 2.97 0.41 -17.20
CA GLN A 493 3.55 0.83 -18.45
C GLN A 493 4.38 -0.24 -19.13
N VAL A 494 4.40 -0.20 -20.45
CA VAL A 494 5.37 -0.92 -21.29
C VAL A 494 6.42 0.08 -21.75
N TYR A 495 7.62 0.00 -21.20
CA TYR A 495 8.73 0.90 -21.49
C TYR A 495 9.45 0.55 -22.81
N GLY A 496 9.31 -0.67 -23.30
CA GLY A 496 9.92 -1.11 -24.54
C GLY A 496 9.97 -2.62 -24.67
N SER A 497 10.42 -3.12 -25.81
CA SER A 497 10.56 -4.57 -26.01
C SER A 497 11.72 -4.91 -26.94
N THR A 498 12.41 -5.99 -26.62
CA THR A 498 13.40 -6.64 -27.48
C THR A 498 12.80 -7.92 -28.11
N PRO A 499 13.53 -8.66 -28.95
CA PRO A 499 13.06 -9.96 -29.41
C PRO A 499 12.79 -10.98 -28.31
N ASP A 500 13.44 -10.84 -27.15
CA ASP A 500 13.42 -11.83 -26.05
C ASP A 500 12.57 -11.38 -24.85
N VAL A 501 12.55 -10.07 -24.55
CA VAL A 501 11.90 -9.53 -23.35
C VAL A 501 11.05 -8.29 -23.65
N VAL A 502 10.10 -8.02 -22.76
CA VAL A 502 9.36 -6.76 -22.67
C VAL A 502 9.72 -6.11 -21.35
N TYR A 503 10.09 -4.83 -21.38
CA TYR A 503 10.32 -4.04 -20.17
C TYR A 503 8.99 -3.42 -19.73
N GLU A 504 8.52 -3.85 -18.58
CA GLU A 504 7.26 -3.38 -17.99
C GLU A 504 7.48 -2.90 -16.57
N GLY A 505 6.60 -2.08 -16.09
CA GLY A 505 6.66 -1.61 -14.72
C GLY A 505 5.50 -0.70 -14.37
N TYR A 506 5.49 -0.25 -13.12
CA TYR A 506 4.45 0.63 -12.61
C TYR A 506 5.01 1.64 -11.62
N THR A 507 4.34 2.75 -11.46
CA THR A 507 4.53 3.68 -10.34
C THR A 507 3.55 3.36 -9.21
N PRO A 508 3.76 3.89 -7.99
CA PRO A 508 2.88 3.62 -6.85
C PRO A 508 1.39 3.89 -7.05
N GLY A 509 1.01 4.67 -8.06
CA GLY A 509 -0.39 4.82 -8.47
C GLY A 509 -1.09 3.48 -8.76
N TYR A 510 -0.39 2.47 -9.27
CA TYR A 510 -0.91 1.11 -9.41
C TYR A 510 -1.32 0.49 -8.06
N LEU A 511 -0.70 0.91 -6.98
CA LEU A 511 -0.98 0.48 -5.62
C LEU A 511 -1.97 1.41 -4.89
N GLY A 512 -2.53 2.39 -5.57
CA GLY A 512 -3.60 3.23 -5.08
C GLY A 512 -3.22 4.63 -4.64
N THR A 513 -2.00 5.07 -4.87
CA THR A 513 -1.61 6.45 -4.55
C THR A 513 -1.94 7.37 -5.71
N GLU A 514 -2.41 8.57 -5.38
CA GLU A 514 -2.74 9.61 -6.34
C GLU A 514 -2.03 10.92 -5.95
N VAL A 515 -1.78 11.77 -6.92
CA VAL A 515 -1.28 13.12 -6.66
C VAL A 515 -2.45 14.09 -6.71
N SER A 516 -2.73 14.74 -5.59
CA SER A 516 -3.80 15.74 -5.50
C SER A 516 -3.43 17.06 -6.16
N ASP A 517 -4.42 17.89 -6.47
CA ASP A 517 -4.24 19.20 -7.11
C ASP A 517 -3.38 20.16 -6.28
N ASP A 518 -3.29 19.97 -4.97
CA ASP A 518 -2.48 20.79 -4.08
C ASP A 518 -1.04 20.28 -3.91
N GLY A 519 -0.66 19.24 -4.67
CA GLY A 519 0.70 18.73 -4.70
C GLY A 519 1.06 17.88 -3.49
N THR A 520 0.12 17.13 -2.95
CA THR A 520 0.36 16.10 -1.94
C THR A 520 -0.03 14.72 -2.45
N VAL A 521 0.51 13.68 -1.84
CA VAL A 521 0.15 12.31 -2.16
C VAL A 521 -1.03 11.89 -1.29
N VAL A 522 -2.10 11.43 -1.94
CA VAL A 522 -3.29 10.88 -1.30
C VAL A 522 -3.46 9.42 -1.67
N TYR A 523 -4.27 8.68 -0.93
CA TYR A 523 -4.61 7.31 -1.26
C TYR A 523 -6.01 7.22 -1.82
N GLY A 524 -6.14 6.49 -2.94
CA GLY A 524 -7.37 6.27 -3.67
C GLY A 524 -7.90 7.52 -4.39
N THR A 525 -8.71 7.28 -5.41
CA THR A 525 -9.35 8.34 -6.21
C THR A 525 -10.51 9.01 -5.47
N GLY A 526 -11.05 8.36 -4.43
CA GLY A 526 -12.20 8.82 -3.65
C GLY A 526 -13.57 8.50 -4.27
N TYR A 527 -13.62 8.14 -5.53
CA TYR A 527 -14.88 7.78 -6.18
C TYR A 527 -15.39 6.43 -5.73
N TYR A 528 -16.72 6.28 -5.69
CA TYR A 528 -17.38 5.02 -5.40
C TYR A 528 -17.86 4.33 -6.68
N TYR A 529 -17.72 3.02 -6.72
CA TYR A 529 -18.32 2.22 -7.76
C TYR A 529 -19.07 1.03 -7.16
N THR A 530 -20.02 0.49 -7.92
CA THR A 530 -20.75 -0.72 -7.52
C THR A 530 -19.94 -1.95 -7.91
N PRO A 531 -19.44 -2.75 -6.96
CA PRO A 531 -18.67 -3.94 -7.27
C PRO A 531 -19.54 -5.05 -7.85
N TRP A 532 -18.89 -6.04 -8.45
CA TRP A 532 -19.59 -7.26 -8.86
C TRP A 532 -19.98 -8.11 -7.64
N ILE A 533 -21.29 -8.40 -7.55
CA ILE A 533 -21.85 -9.30 -6.53
C ILE A 533 -22.71 -10.35 -7.25
N GLY A 534 -22.07 -11.39 -7.75
CA GLY A 534 -22.69 -12.55 -8.39
C GLY A 534 -22.74 -13.76 -7.46
N THR A 535 -22.16 -14.88 -7.91
CA THR A 535 -21.93 -16.05 -7.04
C THR A 535 -20.76 -15.79 -6.09
N VAL A 536 -19.86 -14.94 -6.50
CA VAL A 536 -18.76 -14.37 -5.72
C VAL A 536 -18.91 -12.85 -5.63
N TRP A 537 -18.12 -12.25 -4.78
CA TRP A 537 -17.99 -10.81 -4.66
C TRP A 537 -16.54 -10.42 -4.97
N TYR A 538 -16.39 -9.51 -5.90
CA TYR A 538 -15.12 -8.86 -6.14
C TYR A 538 -15.18 -7.50 -5.43
N GLY A 539 -14.43 -7.40 -4.32
CA GLY A 539 -14.36 -6.17 -3.53
C GLY A 539 -13.82 -4.98 -4.34
N PRO A 540 -13.93 -3.77 -3.79
CA PRO A 540 -13.39 -2.58 -4.44
C PRO A 540 -11.88 -2.72 -4.62
N PRO A 541 -11.30 -2.18 -5.71
CA PRO A 541 -9.86 -2.04 -5.83
C PRO A 541 -9.33 -1.20 -4.67
N VAL A 542 -8.16 -1.52 -4.17
CA VAL A 542 -7.48 -0.76 -3.10
C VAL A 542 -7.33 0.74 -3.42
N THR A 543 -7.34 1.08 -4.69
CA THR A 543 -7.21 2.44 -5.21
C THR A 543 -8.37 3.37 -4.91
N TRP A 544 -9.47 2.90 -4.34
CA TRP A 544 -10.63 3.74 -4.07
C TRP A 544 -10.55 4.52 -2.75
N GLY A 545 -9.64 4.15 -1.87
CA GLY A 545 -9.36 4.90 -0.65
C GLY A 545 -10.49 4.96 0.38
N TRP A 546 -11.37 3.96 0.39
CA TRP A 546 -12.67 4.07 0.99
C TRP A 546 -12.93 3.11 2.13
N GLY A 547 -13.47 3.66 3.24
CA GLY A 547 -13.82 2.88 4.43
C GLY A 547 -12.60 2.25 5.08
N PHE A 548 -11.41 2.85 4.88
CA PHE A 548 -10.15 2.40 5.41
C PHE A 548 -9.40 3.59 5.96
N ASP A 549 -8.93 3.47 7.18
CA ASP A 549 -7.92 4.37 7.70
C ASP A 549 -6.59 4.03 7.01
N ASN A 550 -6.40 4.61 5.84
CA ASN A 550 -5.13 4.53 5.14
C ASN A 550 -4.27 5.66 5.66
N CYS A 551 -3.21 5.32 6.35
CA CYS A 551 -2.21 6.28 6.73
C CYS A 551 -0.90 6.01 5.99
N TRP A 552 -0.21 7.08 5.68
CA TRP A 552 1.16 7.00 5.26
C TRP A 552 2.07 6.97 6.49
N THR A 553 2.96 5.99 6.54
CA THR A 553 4.02 5.94 7.53
C THR A 553 5.37 5.90 6.85
N PRO A 554 6.40 6.52 7.42
CA PRO A 554 7.75 6.47 6.87
C PRO A 554 8.31 5.05 6.74
N TRP A 555 7.78 4.11 7.52
CA TRP A 555 8.28 2.75 7.64
C TRP A 555 7.68 1.79 6.60
N TRP A 556 6.43 2.06 6.19
CA TRP A 556 5.62 1.12 5.42
C TRP A 556 4.97 1.77 4.22
N GLY A 557 5.19 3.07 4.00
CA GLY A 557 4.47 3.84 3.01
C GLY A 557 2.99 3.97 3.35
N TRP A 558 2.14 3.91 2.36
CA TRP A 558 0.71 3.82 2.56
C TRP A 558 0.36 2.43 3.11
N GLY A 559 -0.07 2.40 4.36
CA GLY A 559 -0.52 1.19 5.04
C GLY A 559 -2.02 1.24 5.28
N PHE A 560 -2.61 0.07 5.32
CA PHE A 560 -3.93 -0.15 5.87
C PHE A 560 -3.74 -0.34 7.37
N ASN A 561 -4.59 0.24 8.21
CA ASN A 561 -4.59 0.10 9.67
C ASN A 561 -3.65 0.98 10.47
N CYS A 562 -3.55 2.24 10.11
CA CYS A 562 -3.04 3.21 11.09
C CYS A 562 -4.21 3.83 11.83
N GLY A 563 -5.00 3.05 12.49
CA GLY A 563 -6.07 3.54 13.30
C GLY A 563 -7.26 2.62 13.38
N PHE A 564 -8.23 2.58 12.52
CA PHE A 564 -9.49 1.86 12.78
C PHE A 564 -10.18 1.37 11.53
N GLY A 565 -9.56 1.55 10.39
CA GLY A 565 -10.08 1.05 9.14
C GLY A 565 -9.70 -0.41 8.92
N TRP A 566 -10.53 -1.15 8.26
CA TRP A 566 -10.22 -2.46 7.76
C TRP A 566 -9.24 -2.36 6.60
N GLY A 567 -8.04 -2.82 6.82
CA GLY A 567 -7.12 -3.05 5.71
C GLY A 567 -7.61 -4.21 4.84
N TRP A 568 -7.99 -3.89 3.64
CA TRP A 568 -8.32 -4.85 2.59
C TRP A 568 -7.09 -5.57 2.04
N GLY A 569 -6.05 -5.77 2.84
CA GLY A 569 -4.85 -6.51 2.47
C GLY A 569 -5.09 -7.95 2.01
N TRP A 570 -6.35 -8.40 1.93
CA TRP A 570 -6.72 -9.76 1.54
C TRP A 570 -7.38 -9.85 0.16
N GLY A 571 -7.85 -8.77 -0.41
CA GLY A 571 -8.59 -8.85 -1.67
C GLY A 571 -7.70 -9.00 -2.87
N TRP A 572 -6.61 -8.27 -2.92
CA TRP A 572 -5.73 -8.17 -4.07
C TRP A 572 -4.26 -8.35 -3.71
N GLY A 573 -3.87 -8.14 -2.46
CA GLY A 573 -2.54 -8.43 -1.94
C GLY A 573 -2.27 -9.92 -1.68
N SER A 574 -3.26 -10.80 -1.88
CA SER A 574 -3.06 -12.26 -1.86
C SER A 574 -2.25 -12.78 -3.05
N TRP A 575 -1.88 -11.90 -3.96
CA TRP A 575 -1.07 -12.18 -5.15
C TRP A 575 0.38 -11.76 -4.97
N GLY A 576 0.94 -11.98 -3.79
CA GLY A 576 2.40 -12.05 -3.64
C GLY A 576 3.22 -10.76 -3.84
N TRP A 577 2.59 -9.62 -4.10
CA TRP A 577 3.27 -8.35 -4.25
C TRP A 577 3.05 -7.46 -3.03
N TYR A 578 3.66 -7.87 -1.92
CA TYR A 578 4.27 -6.88 -1.05
C TYR A 578 5.58 -6.50 -1.73
N PRO A 579 5.84 -5.25 -2.05
CA PRO A 579 7.21 -4.88 -2.33
C PRO A 579 8.03 -5.32 -1.13
N PRO A 580 9.13 -6.08 -1.31
CA PRO A 580 9.93 -6.61 -0.21
C PRO A 580 10.56 -5.52 0.66
N TYR A 581 10.36 -4.26 0.30
CA TYR A 581 10.82 -3.10 1.05
C TYR A 581 9.80 -1.97 0.97
N PRO A 582 9.59 -1.20 2.06
CA PRO A 582 8.80 0.01 2.01
C PRO A 582 9.44 0.99 1.02
N TRP A 583 8.74 1.29 -0.04
CA TRP A 583 9.13 2.23 -1.09
C TRP A 583 9.30 3.64 -0.60
N TRP A 584 8.56 3.96 0.39
CA TRP A 584 8.40 5.24 1.01
C TRP A 584 9.30 5.31 2.24
N GLY A 585 10.56 5.02 2.08
CA GLY A 585 11.48 5.21 3.16
C GLY A 585 11.83 6.68 3.23
N GLY A 586 11.58 7.41 4.22
CA GLY A 586 12.18 8.68 4.26
C GLY A 586 11.82 9.61 5.32
N TYR A 587 11.07 9.23 6.30
CA TYR A 587 10.97 10.22 7.32
C TYR A 587 11.71 9.84 8.60
N ARG A 588 12.56 10.78 9.04
CA ARG A 588 13.22 10.74 10.32
C ARG A 588 12.17 10.82 11.39
N GLY A 589 11.90 9.78 12.12
CA GLY A 589 11.27 10.29 13.21
C GLY A 589 10.67 9.49 14.28
N TRP A 590 10.37 8.35 14.17
CA TRP A 590 9.98 7.62 15.35
C TRP A 590 11.17 6.84 15.88
N HIS A 591 12.02 7.53 16.64
CA HIS A 591 12.79 6.86 17.67
C HIS A 591 11.82 6.58 18.81
N ASP A 592 11.28 5.39 18.80
CA ASP A 592 10.75 4.82 20.02
C ASP A 592 11.87 4.81 21.05
N ARG A 593 11.70 5.57 22.11
CA ARG A 593 12.65 5.62 23.21
C ARG A 593 12.74 4.30 23.96
N ASP A 594 11.83 3.38 23.74
CA ASP A 594 11.66 2.16 24.51
C ASP A 594 11.84 0.86 23.74
N GLY A 595 12.20 0.90 22.44
CA GLY A 595 12.67 -0.29 21.70
C GLY A 595 11.59 -1.31 21.29
N ASP A 596 10.32 -0.95 21.34
CA ASP A 596 9.25 -1.83 20.91
C ASP A 596 9.05 -1.74 19.40
N HIS A 597 9.52 -2.78 18.73
CA HIS A 597 9.30 -2.96 17.31
C HIS A 597 7.83 -3.24 17.03
N TRP A 598 7.20 -2.39 16.23
CA TRP A 598 5.91 -2.68 15.61
C TRP A 598 6.01 -3.97 14.81
N ARG A 599 5.43 -5.02 15.33
CA ARG A 599 5.33 -6.28 14.60
C ARG A 599 4.22 -6.18 13.57
N HIS A 600 4.52 -6.54 12.35
CA HIS A 600 3.54 -6.93 11.36
C HIS A 600 2.55 -7.89 11.98
N GLY A 601 1.28 -7.59 11.89
CA GLY A 601 0.25 -8.56 12.21
C GLY A 601 -0.98 -8.06 12.95
N ASP A 602 -0.99 -6.83 13.46
CA ASP A 602 -2.15 -6.34 14.19
C ASP A 602 -3.27 -5.93 13.24
N ARG A 603 -3.90 -6.95 12.70
CA ARG A 603 -5.09 -6.86 11.85
C ARG A 603 -6.33 -6.84 12.73
N GLY A 604 -6.46 -5.85 13.55
CA GLY A 604 -7.63 -5.72 14.40
C GLY A 604 -8.31 -4.40 14.17
N VAL A 605 -9.56 -4.44 13.81
CA VAL A 605 -10.48 -3.30 13.80
C VAL A 605 -10.79 -2.91 15.25
N TRP A 606 -9.74 -2.62 16.01
CA TRP A 606 -9.88 -2.29 17.43
C TRP A 606 -9.51 -0.85 17.65
N ALA A 607 -10.46 -0.12 18.16
CA ALA A 607 -10.11 0.98 19.00
C ALA A 607 -9.41 0.40 20.23
N ASN A 608 -8.11 0.34 20.20
CA ASN A 608 -7.38 -0.10 21.36
C ASN A 608 -7.58 0.92 22.47
N THR A 609 -8.09 0.44 23.60
CA THR A 609 -8.29 1.23 24.81
C THR A 609 -7.02 1.34 25.65
N GLY A 610 -5.90 0.94 25.13
CA GLY A 610 -4.60 1.01 25.82
C GLY A 610 -3.68 1.99 25.12
N ALA A 611 -3.17 2.93 25.86
CA ALA A 611 -2.06 3.77 25.47
C ALA A 611 -0.95 2.92 24.84
N ASP A 612 -0.26 3.50 23.86
CA ASP A 612 0.89 3.01 23.15
C ASP A 612 0.55 2.44 21.76
N CYS A 613 0.24 3.38 20.89
CA CYS A 613 0.69 3.35 19.50
C CYS A 613 1.58 4.52 19.25
#